data_8e3e14ff22a2209dbaa9040673e1434d
#
_entry.id   8e3e14ff22a2209dbaa9040673e1434d
#
_cell.length_a   1.000
_cell.length_b   1.000
_cell.length_c   1.000
_cell.angle_alpha   90.00
_cell.angle_beta   90.00
_cell.angle_gamma   90.00
#
_symmetry.space_group_name_H-M   'P 1'
#
loop_
_entity.id
_entity.type
_entity.pdbx_description
1 polymer ?
#
loop_
_entity_poly.entity_id
_entity_poly.type
_entity_poly.pdbx_seq_one_letter_code
_entity_poly.pdbx_strand_id
1 'polypeptide(L)' 'MARILYVGTSGTDDPTRAGLPFNFALGAVEAGHAPEIFIAGEAAYLVKQDIATSVQPVGMPPLAEMIRKVVEHRVPVWV' A
#
# COMPACT_ATOMS: atom_id res chain seq x y z
N MET A 1 3.71 7.15 -19.98
CA MET A 1 3.13 6.87 -18.65
C MET A 1 2.20 5.67 -18.73
N ALA A 2 2.33 4.74 -17.81
CA ALA A 2 1.45 3.57 -17.74
C ALA A 2 0.52 3.68 -16.52
N ARG A 3 -0.67 3.10 -16.65
CA ARG A 3 -1.57 2.89 -15.51
C ARG A 3 -1.32 1.49 -14.99
N ILE A 4 -1.05 1.37 -13.69
CA ILE A 4 -0.67 0.10 -13.08
C ILE A 4 -1.56 -0.14 -11.87
N LEU A 5 -2.21 -1.30 -11.83
CA LEU A 5 -3.01 -1.71 -10.67
C LEU A 5 -2.20 -2.72 -9.84
N TYR A 6 -1.99 -2.39 -8.59
CA TYR A 6 -1.37 -3.28 -7.61
C TYR A 6 -2.44 -3.88 -6.71
N VAL A 7 -2.49 -5.19 -6.63
CA VAL A 7 -3.49 -5.90 -5.82
C VAL A 7 -2.80 -6.46 -4.57
N GLY A 8 -3.33 -6.13 -3.41
CA GLY A 8 -2.85 -6.64 -2.14
C GLY A 8 -3.91 -7.50 -1.46
N THR A 9 -3.50 -8.64 -0.92
CA THR A 9 -4.41 -9.57 -0.22
C THR A 9 -3.94 -9.90 1.20
N SER A 10 -2.73 -9.45 1.59
CA SER A 10 -2.18 -9.72 2.91
C SER A 10 -2.31 -8.50 3.82
N GLY A 11 -2.61 -8.74 5.08
CA GLY A 11 -2.67 -7.73 6.13
C GLY A 11 -1.74 -8.09 7.27
N THR A 12 -2.26 -8.15 8.50
CA THR A 12 -1.47 -8.48 9.69
C THR A 12 -0.95 -9.91 9.67
N ASP A 13 -1.52 -10.77 8.84
CA ASP A 13 -1.07 -12.15 8.66
C ASP A 13 0.30 -12.25 7.99
N ASP A 14 0.68 -11.25 7.18
CA ASP A 14 1.99 -11.19 6.54
C ASP A 14 2.40 -9.72 6.38
N PRO A 15 3.07 -9.15 7.39
CA PRO A 15 3.40 -7.72 7.39
C PRO A 15 4.22 -7.26 6.18
N THR A 16 5.16 -8.07 5.72
CA THR A 16 5.99 -7.70 4.58
C THR A 16 5.17 -7.66 3.29
N ARG A 17 4.36 -8.68 3.03
CA ARG A 17 3.49 -8.68 1.85
C ARG A 17 2.43 -7.59 1.92
N ALA A 18 1.97 -7.24 3.13
CA ALA A 18 1.02 -6.15 3.31
C ALA A 18 1.57 -4.84 2.77
N GLY A 19 2.88 -4.60 2.91
CA GLY A 19 3.52 -3.37 2.45
C GLY A 19 3.82 -3.32 0.96
N LEU A 20 3.87 -4.46 0.27
CA LEU A 20 4.32 -4.50 -1.13
C LEU A 20 3.49 -3.63 -2.08
N PRO A 21 2.15 -3.68 -2.10
CA PRO A 21 1.39 -2.84 -3.02
C PRO A 21 1.65 -1.35 -2.81
N PHE A 22 1.76 -0.92 -1.56
CA PHE A 22 2.01 0.49 -1.24
C PHE A 22 3.42 0.91 -1.65
N ASN A 23 4.41 0.08 -1.37
CA ASN A 23 5.79 0.35 -1.75
C ASN A 23 5.96 0.42 -3.27
N PHE A 24 5.36 -0.52 -4.00
CA PHE A 24 5.41 -0.53 -5.45
C PHE A 24 4.68 0.66 -6.06
N ALA A 25 3.53 1.05 -5.50
CA ALA A 25 2.79 2.20 -5.98
C ALA A 25 3.60 3.49 -5.83
N LEU A 26 4.30 3.65 -4.71
CA LEU A 26 5.17 4.82 -4.50
C LEU A 26 6.33 4.83 -5.50
N GLY A 27 6.91 3.67 -5.80
CA GLY A 27 7.92 3.55 -6.85
C GLY A 27 7.38 3.93 -8.22
N ALA A 28 6.15 3.54 -8.53
CA ALA A 28 5.50 3.90 -9.79
C ALA A 28 5.28 5.42 -9.91
N VAL A 29 4.90 6.08 -8.81
CA VAL A 29 4.77 7.54 -8.79
C VAL A 29 6.11 8.20 -9.13
N GLU A 30 7.19 7.75 -8.51
CA GLU A 30 8.54 8.28 -8.76
C GLU A 30 8.96 8.08 -10.21
N ALA A 31 8.55 6.98 -10.82
CA ALA A 31 8.88 6.67 -12.22
C ALA A 31 7.96 7.39 -13.22
N GLY A 32 7.00 8.19 -12.75
CA GLY A 32 6.11 8.94 -13.63
C GLY A 32 4.91 8.14 -14.13
N HIS A 33 4.59 7.02 -13.50
CA HIS A 33 3.41 6.22 -13.83
C HIS A 33 2.22 6.58 -12.94
N ALA A 34 1.04 6.10 -13.32
CA ALA A 34 -0.20 6.31 -12.58
C ALA A 34 -0.62 5.01 -11.89
N PRO A 35 -0.22 4.79 -10.62
CA PRO A 35 -0.60 3.58 -9.91
C PRO A 35 -2.01 3.69 -9.33
N GLU A 36 -2.64 2.53 -9.17
CA GLU A 36 -3.84 2.35 -8.37
C GLU A 36 -3.62 1.11 -7.50
N ILE A 37 -4.28 1.08 -6.35
CA ILE A 37 -4.15 -0.02 -5.41
C ILE A 37 -5.54 -0.61 -5.15
N PHE A 38 -5.65 -1.92 -5.20
CA PHE A 38 -6.85 -2.64 -4.79
C PHE A 38 -6.48 -3.59 -3.66
N ILE A 39 -7.10 -3.42 -2.50
CA ILE A 39 -6.86 -4.28 -1.34
C ILE A 39 -8.11 -5.12 -1.04
N ALA A 40 -7.89 -6.42 -0.85
CA ALA A 40 -8.95 -7.39 -0.62
C ALA A 40 -8.50 -8.38 0.46
N GLY A 41 -9.43 -9.20 0.95
CA GLY A 41 -9.12 -10.18 1.99
C GLY A 41 -8.59 -9.50 3.24
N GLU A 42 -7.53 -10.04 3.82
CA GLU A 42 -6.93 -9.49 5.04
C GLU A 42 -6.37 -8.08 4.83
N ALA A 43 -5.98 -7.73 3.60
CA ALA A 43 -5.48 -6.40 3.31
C ALA A 43 -6.55 -5.31 3.50
N ALA A 44 -7.82 -5.64 3.39
CA ALA A 44 -8.89 -4.66 3.57
C ALA A 44 -8.91 -4.04 4.97
N TYR A 45 -8.40 -4.75 5.98
CA TYR A 45 -8.30 -4.19 7.34
C TYR A 45 -7.26 -3.07 7.46
N LEU A 46 -6.36 -2.95 6.49
CA LEU A 46 -5.30 -1.93 6.53
C LEU A 46 -5.83 -0.51 6.39
N VAL A 47 -7.10 -0.33 6.00
CA VAL A 47 -7.73 0.99 5.99
C VAL A 47 -7.97 1.53 7.41
N LYS A 48 -7.92 0.68 8.42
CA LYS A 48 -8.01 1.11 9.81
C LYS A 48 -6.63 1.58 10.28
N GLN A 49 -6.55 2.80 10.75
CA GLN A 49 -5.28 3.40 11.14
C GLN A 49 -4.57 2.65 12.26
N ASP A 50 -5.29 2.19 13.25
CA ASP A 50 -4.71 1.44 14.37
C ASP A 50 -4.14 0.09 13.92
N ILE A 51 -4.72 -0.54 12.90
CA ILE A 51 -4.17 -1.75 12.31
C ILE A 51 -2.94 -1.41 11.46
N ALA A 52 -3.03 -0.39 10.61
CA ALA A 52 -1.91 0.01 9.75
C ALA A 52 -0.67 0.39 10.58
N THR A 53 -0.85 1.06 11.71
CA THR A 53 0.27 1.46 12.57
C THR A 53 0.94 0.28 13.26
N SER A 54 0.28 -0.87 13.34
CA SER A 54 0.86 -2.08 13.94
C SER A 54 1.67 -2.93 12.95
N VAL A 55 1.64 -2.59 11.65
CA VAL A 55 2.27 -3.41 10.61
C VAL A 55 3.63 -2.80 10.24
N GLN A 56 4.68 -3.59 10.40
CA GLN A 56 6.05 -3.20 10.04
C GLN A 56 6.62 -4.18 9.01
N PRO A 57 6.61 -3.81 7.72
CA PRO A 57 7.23 -4.65 6.69
C PRO A 57 8.75 -4.70 6.84
N VAL A 58 9.34 -5.82 6.43
CA VAL A 58 10.79 -5.98 6.44
C VAL A 58 11.40 -5.21 5.26
N GLY A 59 12.41 -4.38 5.56
CA GLY A 59 13.15 -3.67 4.52
C GLY A 59 12.39 -2.51 3.87
N MET A 60 11.29 -2.08 4.48
CA MET A 60 10.46 -0.99 3.98
C MET A 60 10.16 0.00 5.12
N PRO A 61 9.71 1.23 4.79
CA PRO A 61 9.21 2.14 5.83
C PRO A 61 7.99 1.54 6.55
N PRO A 62 7.63 2.06 7.73
CA PRO A 62 6.40 1.65 8.39
C PRO A 62 5.19 1.78 7.47
N LEU A 63 4.27 0.81 7.54
CA LEU A 63 3.13 0.78 6.63
C LEU A 63 2.30 2.06 6.69
N ALA A 64 2.04 2.57 7.89
CA ALA A 64 1.27 3.80 8.05
C ALA A 64 1.91 5.00 7.35
N GLU A 65 3.24 5.07 7.33
CA GLU A 65 3.96 6.12 6.61
C GLU A 65 3.78 5.98 5.10
N MET A 66 3.85 4.76 4.57
CA MET A 66 3.64 4.51 3.16
C MET A 66 2.21 4.83 2.74
N ILE A 67 1.22 4.49 3.56
CA ILE A 67 -0.18 4.82 3.29
C ILE A 67 -0.36 6.34 3.27
N ARG A 68 0.25 7.06 4.20
CA ARG A 68 0.18 8.53 4.22
C ARG A 68 0.72 9.13 2.93
N LYS A 69 1.85 8.63 2.43
CA LYS A 69 2.44 9.10 1.17
C LYS A 69 1.57 8.76 -0.03
N VAL A 70 0.96 7.59 -0.05
CA VAL A 70 0.03 7.19 -1.09
C VAL A 70 -1.16 8.16 -1.15
N VAL A 71 -1.69 8.55 0.00
CA VAL A 71 -2.78 9.53 0.08
C VAL A 71 -2.31 10.90 -0.39
N GLU A 72 -1.11 11.34 0.01
CA GLU A 72 -0.56 12.62 -0.43
C GLU A 72 -0.42 12.71 -1.95
N HIS A 73 -0.04 11.62 -2.59
CA HIS A 73 0.10 11.55 -4.06
C HIS A 73 -1.21 11.27 -4.77
N ARG A 74 -2.33 11.20 -4.03
CA ARG A 74 -3.67 10.96 -4.58
C ARG A 74 -3.77 9.66 -5.37
N VAL A 75 -3.05 8.64 -4.94
CA VAL A 75 -3.15 7.30 -5.52
C VAL A 75 -4.49 6.69 -5.11
N PRO A 76 -5.33 6.28 -6.07
CA PRO A 76 -6.60 5.64 -5.72
C PRO A 76 -6.38 4.32 -4.99
N VAL A 77 -7.09 4.12 -3.90
CA VAL A 77 -7.08 2.88 -3.14
C VAL A 77 -8.51 2.35 -3.07
N TRP A 78 -8.71 1.18 -3.66
CA TRP A 78 -10.00 0.51 -3.74
C TRP A 78 -10.03 -0.65 -2.75
N VAL A 79 -11.18 -0.86 -2.16
CA VAL A 79 -11.39 -1.94 -1.19
C VAL A 79 -12.50 -2.86 -1.66
#